data_82a81a1a196c0846d2abb026076b47e1
#
_entry.id   82a81a1a196c0846d2abb026076b47e1
#
_cell.length_a   1.000
_cell.length_b   1.000
_cell.length_c   1.000
_cell.angle_alpha   90.00
_cell.angle_beta   90.00
_cell.angle_gamma   90.00
#
_symmetry.space_group_name_H-M   'P 1'
#
loop_
_entity.id
_entity.type
_entity.pdbx_description
1 polymer ?
#
loop_
_entity_poly.entity_id
_entity_poly.type
_entity_poly.pdbx_seq_one_letter_code
_entity_poly.pdbx_strand_id
1 'polypeptide(L)'
;MKTIQLVLAASLVLAVPAFCQQHGGSRPSGGAPHNSIPARGPAPVKATPHPVEPNRNYSDQPGHPNVPHVDGKTWVGHDTGKDDPRYHIDHPFAHGQFTGGFGRGHVWRLGGGGPGRFWFNGWYWDVAAADIAFCDGWLWDSDQIVIYPDPDHPGWYLAYNVRLGTYVHVEYLGM
;
A
#
# COMPACT_ATOMS: atom_id res chain seq x y z
N MET A 1 45.72 60.41 -39.64
CA MET A 1 45.99 60.17 -38.20
C MET A 1 44.64 60.24 -37.53
N LYS A 2 44.10 59.10 -37.13
CA LYS A 2 42.74 58.93 -36.61
C LYS A 2 42.81 58.69 -35.12
N THR A 3 42.30 59.63 -34.33
CA THR A 3 42.19 59.56 -32.87
C THR A 3 41.02 58.63 -32.49
N ILE A 4 41.32 57.61 -31.71
CA ILE A 4 40.33 56.70 -31.18
C ILE A 4 39.91 57.25 -29.80
N GLN A 5 38.63 57.61 -29.66
CA GLN A 5 38.05 57.95 -28.37
C GLN A 5 37.59 56.68 -27.66
N LEU A 6 38.12 56.50 -26.47
CA LEU A 6 37.72 55.43 -25.55
C LEU A 6 36.53 55.89 -24.75
N VAL A 7 35.37 55.26 -24.96
CA VAL A 7 34.17 55.48 -24.18
C VAL A 7 34.14 54.51 -23.02
N LEU A 8 34.30 55.01 -21.79
CA LEU A 8 34.22 54.23 -20.56
C LEU A 8 32.75 54.15 -20.13
N ALA A 9 32.15 52.99 -20.32
CA ALA A 9 30.77 52.72 -19.81
C ALA A 9 30.84 52.26 -18.38
N ALA A 10 30.42 53.11 -17.46
CA ALA A 10 30.25 52.75 -16.03
C ALA A 10 28.97 51.98 -15.84
N SER A 11 29.13 50.69 -15.53
CA SER A 11 27.98 49.83 -15.19
C SER A 11 27.64 50.01 -13.71
N LEU A 12 26.50 50.62 -13.47
CA LEU A 12 25.91 50.80 -12.13
C LEU A 12 25.21 49.49 -11.74
N VAL A 13 25.81 48.71 -10.82
CA VAL A 13 25.19 47.49 -10.27
C VAL A 13 24.24 47.92 -9.13
N LEU A 14 22.97 47.90 -9.41
CA LEU A 14 21.90 48.04 -8.42
C LEU A 14 21.76 46.73 -7.66
N ALA A 15 22.25 46.65 -6.44
CA ALA A 15 21.99 45.56 -5.52
C ALA A 15 20.54 45.68 -4.99
N VAL A 16 19.68 44.78 -5.44
CA VAL A 16 18.30 44.61 -4.91
C VAL A 16 18.41 43.70 -3.69
N PRO A 17 17.99 44.08 -2.49
CA PRO A 17 17.91 43.17 -1.37
C PRO A 17 16.78 42.18 -1.66
N ALA A 18 17.13 40.93 -1.80
CA ALA A 18 16.15 39.82 -1.84
C ALA A 18 15.52 39.68 -0.45
N PHE A 19 14.33 40.24 -0.28
CA PHE A 19 13.46 39.90 0.84
C PHE A 19 13.02 38.46 0.64
N CYS A 20 13.65 37.54 1.37
CA CYS A 20 13.10 36.20 1.61
C CYS A 20 11.83 36.37 2.44
N GLN A 21 10.68 36.50 1.78
CA GLN A 21 9.41 36.26 2.43
C GLN A 21 9.31 34.76 2.68
N GLN A 22 9.65 34.36 3.91
CA GLN A 22 9.22 33.08 4.48
C GLN A 22 7.69 33.11 4.59
N HIS A 23 7.02 32.73 3.51
CA HIS A 23 5.66 32.28 3.62
C HIS A 23 5.73 30.92 4.31
N GLY A 24 5.51 30.94 5.62
CA GLY A 24 5.16 29.78 6.42
C GLY A 24 3.77 29.29 6.00
N GLY A 25 3.64 28.84 4.76
CA GLY A 25 2.53 27.99 4.34
C GLY A 25 2.81 26.62 4.93
N SER A 26 2.10 26.26 5.98
CA SER A 26 1.97 24.87 6.38
C SER A 26 1.52 24.10 5.14
N ARG A 27 2.45 23.44 4.44
CA ARG A 27 2.09 22.42 3.46
C ARG A 27 1.21 21.44 4.22
N PRO A 28 0.00 21.15 3.73
CA PRO A 28 -0.70 19.98 4.22
C PRO A 28 0.30 18.84 4.02
N SER A 29 0.65 18.18 5.12
CA SER A 29 1.47 16.99 5.13
C SER A 29 0.79 16.01 4.19
N GLY A 30 1.16 16.04 2.91
CA GLY A 30 0.79 15.03 1.97
C GLY A 30 1.27 13.74 2.58
N GLY A 31 0.33 12.85 2.92
CA GLY A 31 0.63 11.60 3.56
C GLY A 31 1.77 10.96 2.79
N ALA A 32 2.89 10.73 3.45
CA ALA A 32 3.94 9.89 2.90
C ALA A 32 3.27 8.58 2.44
N PRO A 33 3.70 7.97 1.33
CA PRO A 33 3.18 6.68 0.94
C PRO A 33 3.17 5.80 2.18
N HIS A 34 2.01 5.16 2.46
CA HIS A 34 1.76 4.44 3.68
C HIS A 34 2.64 3.17 3.75
N ASN A 35 3.94 3.36 3.95
CA ASN A 35 4.91 2.27 4.04
C ASN A 35 5.05 1.75 5.47
N SER A 36 4.22 2.23 6.40
CA SER A 36 4.25 1.72 7.77
C SER A 36 3.45 0.44 7.87
N ILE A 37 4.15 -0.68 8.08
CA ILE A 37 3.53 -1.97 8.29
C ILE A 37 2.62 -1.88 9.54
N PRO A 38 1.32 -2.22 9.44
CA PRO A 38 0.41 -2.21 10.57
C PRO A 38 0.91 -3.10 11.71
N ALA A 39 0.79 -2.62 12.94
CA ALA A 39 1.21 -3.39 14.11
C ALA A 39 0.34 -4.63 14.35
N ARG A 40 -0.90 -4.58 13.90
CA ARG A 40 -1.91 -5.65 14.06
C ARG A 40 -2.68 -5.80 12.77
N GLY A 41 -3.23 -6.99 12.53
CA GLY A 41 -4.23 -7.23 11.51
C GLY A 41 -5.52 -6.45 11.78
N PRO A 42 -6.50 -6.49 10.87
CA PRO A 42 -7.78 -5.83 11.05
C PRO A 42 -8.51 -6.39 12.26
N ALA A 43 -9.28 -5.52 12.93
CA ALA A 43 -10.22 -6.00 13.94
C ALA A 43 -11.41 -6.68 13.24
N PRO A 44 -12.03 -7.69 13.87
CA PRO A 44 -13.25 -8.29 13.36
C PRO A 44 -14.33 -7.23 13.11
N VAL A 45 -15.05 -7.38 12.01
CA VAL A 45 -16.20 -6.50 11.69
C VAL A 45 -17.32 -6.80 12.66
N LYS A 46 -17.67 -5.81 13.51
CA LYS A 46 -18.66 -5.97 14.57
C LYS A 46 -20.09 -5.62 14.14
N ALA A 47 -20.25 -4.97 13.01
CA ALA A 47 -21.53 -4.49 12.51
C ALA A 47 -21.90 -5.16 11.20
N THR A 48 -23.18 -5.06 10.83
CA THR A 48 -23.63 -5.39 9.48
C THR A 48 -22.71 -4.69 8.48
N PRO A 49 -22.17 -5.40 7.48
CA PRO A 49 -21.25 -4.80 6.52
C PRO A 49 -21.87 -3.54 5.93
N HIS A 50 -21.24 -2.41 6.13
CA HIS A 50 -21.55 -1.27 5.30
C HIS A 50 -21.00 -1.57 3.91
N PRO A 51 -21.82 -1.46 2.84
CA PRO A 51 -21.31 -1.53 1.50
C PRO A 51 -20.11 -0.59 1.40
N VAL A 52 -18.99 -1.08 0.89
CA VAL A 52 -17.86 -0.20 0.57
C VAL A 52 -18.42 0.90 -0.31
N GLU A 53 -18.31 2.14 0.11
CA GLU A 53 -18.87 3.25 -0.66
C GLU A 53 -18.21 3.25 -2.03
N PRO A 54 -18.95 3.01 -3.12
CA PRO A 54 -18.38 2.81 -4.46
C PRO A 54 -17.62 4.02 -4.99
N ASN A 55 -17.72 5.16 -4.30
CA ASN A 55 -17.11 6.43 -4.69
C ASN A 55 -15.92 6.85 -3.81
N ARG A 56 -15.44 5.97 -2.92
CA ARG A 56 -14.27 6.32 -2.11
C ARG A 56 -13.04 6.31 -3.02
N ASN A 57 -12.52 7.48 -3.29
CA ASN A 57 -11.33 7.64 -4.11
C ASN A 57 -10.08 7.57 -3.22
N TYR A 58 -9.30 6.51 -3.36
CA TYR A 58 -8.05 6.32 -2.64
C TYR A 58 -6.86 6.93 -3.39
N SER A 59 -7.06 7.45 -4.60
CA SER A 59 -6.00 8.00 -5.46
C SER A 59 -5.92 9.51 -5.47
N ASP A 60 -6.50 10.19 -4.48
CA ASP A 60 -6.62 11.66 -4.46
C ASP A 60 -5.28 12.40 -4.45
N GLN A 61 -4.18 11.69 -4.24
CA GLN A 61 -2.84 12.28 -4.19
C GLN A 61 -1.82 11.46 -4.98
N PRO A 62 -0.79 12.10 -5.56
CA PRO A 62 0.29 11.39 -6.24
C PRO A 62 0.93 10.34 -5.33
N GLY A 63 1.01 9.11 -5.81
CA GLY A 63 1.53 7.97 -5.05
C GLY A 63 0.51 7.29 -4.12
N HIS A 64 -0.73 7.77 -4.08
CA HIS A 64 -1.81 7.17 -3.32
C HIS A 64 -2.63 6.24 -4.23
N PRO A 65 -2.54 4.91 -4.11
CA PRO A 65 -3.22 4.00 -5.02
C PRO A 65 -4.74 4.01 -4.79
N ASN A 66 -5.51 3.95 -5.87
CA ASN A 66 -6.97 3.83 -5.82
C ASN A 66 -7.41 2.37 -5.60
N VAL A 67 -6.93 1.78 -4.53
CA VAL A 67 -7.23 0.40 -4.12
C VAL A 67 -7.38 0.35 -2.60
N PRO A 68 -8.01 -0.71 -2.05
CA PRO A 68 -8.08 -0.92 -0.61
C PRO A 68 -6.70 -0.93 0.03
N HIS A 69 -6.53 -0.25 1.15
CA HIS A 69 -5.24 -0.10 1.84
C HIS A 69 -5.41 0.19 3.32
N VAL A 70 -4.29 0.32 4.01
CA VAL A 70 -4.26 0.76 5.41
C VAL A 70 -4.08 2.27 5.46
N ASP A 71 -4.98 2.95 6.16
CA ASP A 71 -4.89 4.38 6.46
C ASP A 71 -4.64 4.58 7.96
N GLY A 72 -3.45 5.06 8.27
CA GLY A 72 -3.01 5.20 9.65
C GLY A 72 -2.99 3.88 10.41
N LYS A 73 -3.98 3.62 11.23
CA LYS A 73 -4.15 2.37 11.99
C LYS A 73 -5.38 1.57 11.58
N THR A 74 -6.10 2.03 10.58
CA THR A 74 -7.38 1.50 10.17
C THR A 74 -7.24 0.80 8.82
N TRP A 75 -7.69 -0.44 8.76
CA TRP A 75 -7.85 -1.13 7.49
C TRP A 75 -9.08 -0.56 6.78
N VAL A 76 -8.89 -0.15 5.54
CA VAL A 76 -9.94 0.40 4.68
C VAL A 76 -9.96 -0.35 3.37
N GLY A 77 -11.13 -0.54 2.79
CA GLY A 77 -11.23 -1.17 1.48
C GLY A 77 -12.40 -2.13 1.36
N HIS A 78 -12.13 -3.29 0.78
CA HIS A 78 -13.11 -4.22 0.24
C HIS A 78 -13.64 -5.27 1.24
N ASP A 79 -13.23 -5.22 2.49
CA ASP A 79 -13.76 -6.09 3.54
C ASP A 79 -15.21 -5.76 3.84
N THR A 80 -16.07 -6.75 3.82
CA THR A 80 -17.52 -6.62 4.05
C THR A 80 -18.01 -7.44 5.24
N GLY A 81 -17.10 -8.09 5.97
CA GLY A 81 -17.38 -8.90 7.17
C GLY A 81 -17.60 -10.38 6.87
N LYS A 82 -17.77 -11.14 7.94
CA LYS A 82 -17.73 -12.61 7.95
C LYS A 82 -18.76 -13.33 7.05
N ASP A 83 -19.82 -12.64 6.67
CA ASP A 83 -20.88 -13.21 5.86
C ASP A 83 -20.73 -12.86 4.37
N ASP A 84 -19.59 -12.33 3.95
CA ASP A 84 -19.34 -12.03 2.55
C ASP A 84 -19.11 -13.32 1.76
N PRO A 85 -20.01 -13.67 0.82
CA PRO A 85 -19.92 -14.92 0.07
C PRO A 85 -18.70 -15.01 -0.84
N ARG A 86 -18.02 -13.88 -1.13
CA ARG A 86 -16.81 -13.85 -1.97
C ARG A 86 -15.63 -14.53 -1.30
N TYR A 87 -15.64 -14.61 0.04
CA TYR A 87 -14.57 -15.21 0.85
C TYR A 87 -15.03 -16.51 1.53
N HIS A 88 -16.13 -17.10 1.07
CA HIS A 88 -16.53 -18.40 1.57
C HIS A 88 -15.62 -19.51 1.02
N ILE A 89 -15.10 -20.36 1.90
CA ILE A 89 -14.34 -21.57 1.56
C ILE A 89 -15.07 -22.77 2.16
N ASP A 90 -15.40 -23.77 1.33
CA ASP A 90 -16.09 -24.98 1.78
C ASP A 90 -15.24 -25.81 2.76
N HIS A 91 -13.93 -25.83 2.55
CA HIS A 91 -12.96 -26.58 3.36
C HIS A 91 -11.83 -25.67 3.85
N PRO A 92 -12.09 -24.80 4.82
CA PRO A 92 -11.07 -23.92 5.35
C PRO A 92 -9.85 -24.70 5.83
N PHE A 93 -8.65 -24.21 5.51
CA PHE A 93 -7.38 -24.84 5.89
C PHE A 93 -7.14 -26.24 5.31
N ALA A 94 -7.67 -26.53 4.13
CA ALA A 94 -7.49 -27.83 3.45
C ALA A 94 -6.00 -28.21 3.30
N HIS A 95 -5.11 -27.24 3.18
CA HIS A 95 -3.66 -27.39 3.06
C HIS A 95 -2.91 -27.16 4.39
N GLY A 96 -3.63 -27.15 5.51
CA GLY A 96 -3.09 -26.81 6.83
C GLY A 96 -3.14 -25.32 7.12
N GLN A 97 -2.60 -24.96 8.29
CA GLN A 97 -2.53 -23.57 8.71
C GLN A 97 -1.12 -23.03 8.54
N PHE A 98 -1.02 -21.77 8.15
CA PHE A 98 0.26 -21.09 8.08
C PHE A 98 0.84 -20.86 9.49
N THR A 99 2.09 -21.26 9.65
CA THR A 99 2.81 -21.17 10.95
C THR A 99 4.10 -20.33 10.87
N GLY A 100 4.34 -19.67 9.73
CA GLY A 100 5.58 -18.92 9.49
C GLY A 100 5.69 -17.59 10.24
N GLY A 101 4.63 -17.20 10.95
CA GLY A 101 4.58 -15.97 11.75
C GLY A 101 3.77 -14.84 11.10
N PHE A 102 3.19 -14.00 11.95
CA PHE A 102 2.25 -12.97 11.59
C PHE A 102 2.73 -11.57 12.01
N GLY A 103 2.22 -10.57 11.28
CA GLY A 103 2.39 -9.18 11.63
C GLY A 103 3.78 -8.63 11.32
N ARG A 104 3.99 -7.38 11.71
CA ARG A 104 5.15 -6.56 11.31
C ARG A 104 6.53 -7.13 11.67
N GLY A 105 6.58 -8.09 12.58
CA GLY A 105 7.83 -8.79 12.93
C GLY A 105 8.27 -9.83 11.89
N HIS A 106 7.41 -10.15 10.94
CA HIS A 106 7.61 -11.18 9.93
C HIS A 106 7.37 -10.61 8.53
N VAL A 107 8.42 -10.03 7.97
CA VAL A 107 8.40 -9.45 6.62
C VAL A 107 9.03 -10.45 5.66
N TRP A 108 8.28 -10.82 4.64
CA TRP A 108 8.68 -11.82 3.64
C TRP A 108 8.86 -11.18 2.28
N ARG A 109 9.90 -11.57 1.56
CA ARG A 109 10.06 -11.17 0.16
C ARG A 109 9.39 -12.19 -0.74
N LEU A 110 8.57 -11.73 -1.68
CA LEU A 110 7.98 -12.56 -2.71
C LEU A 110 9.08 -13.20 -3.57
N GLY A 111 8.91 -14.47 -3.88
CA GLY A 111 9.87 -15.27 -4.63
C GLY A 111 9.48 -15.52 -6.07
N GLY A 112 8.28 -15.10 -6.47
CA GLY A 112 7.77 -15.25 -7.83
C GLY A 112 6.28 -15.61 -7.89
N GLY A 113 5.78 -15.81 -9.10
CA GLY A 113 4.42 -16.22 -9.38
C GLY A 113 3.50 -15.10 -9.84
N GLY A 114 2.27 -15.15 -9.40
CA GLY A 114 1.21 -14.19 -9.71
C GLY A 114 0.00 -14.44 -8.82
N PRO A 115 -1.12 -13.72 -9.03
CA PRO A 115 -2.27 -13.82 -8.12
C PRO A 115 -2.86 -15.22 -8.02
N GLY A 116 -2.86 -16.02 -9.09
CA GLY A 116 -3.36 -17.40 -9.04
C GLY A 116 -2.43 -18.38 -8.34
N ARG A 117 -1.17 -18.06 -8.17
CA ARG A 117 -0.22 -18.80 -7.35
C ARG A 117 1.07 -18.01 -7.20
N PHE A 118 1.47 -17.73 -5.97
CA PHE A 118 2.75 -17.11 -5.64
C PHE A 118 3.42 -17.84 -4.47
N TRP A 119 4.66 -17.49 -4.19
CA TRP A 119 5.40 -18.14 -3.12
C TRP A 119 6.41 -17.19 -2.48
N PHE A 120 6.74 -17.50 -1.25
CA PHE A 120 7.89 -16.97 -0.51
C PHE A 120 8.33 -17.99 0.54
N ASN A 121 9.61 -18.05 0.80
CA ASN A 121 10.21 -18.95 1.81
C ASN A 121 9.74 -20.43 1.75
N GLY A 122 9.40 -20.93 0.57
CA GLY A 122 8.92 -22.30 0.37
C GLY A 122 7.43 -22.51 0.62
N TRP A 123 6.69 -21.50 1.00
CA TRP A 123 5.23 -21.54 1.15
C TRP A 123 4.53 -21.05 -0.11
N TYR A 124 3.48 -21.74 -0.49
CA TYR A 124 2.65 -21.42 -1.65
C TYR A 124 1.32 -20.82 -1.23
N TRP A 125 0.84 -19.91 -2.04
CA TRP A 125 -0.35 -19.12 -1.78
C TRP A 125 -1.07 -18.80 -3.09
N ASP A 126 -2.37 -18.52 -2.99
CA ASP A 126 -3.13 -17.84 -4.03
C ASP A 126 -3.90 -16.65 -3.45
N VAL A 127 -4.34 -15.78 -4.34
CA VAL A 127 -5.15 -14.61 -4.00
C VAL A 127 -6.62 -14.95 -4.23
N ALA A 128 -7.49 -14.55 -3.32
CA ALA A 128 -8.93 -14.66 -3.49
C ALA A 128 -9.36 -14.08 -4.84
N ALA A 129 -10.20 -14.80 -5.57
CA ALA A 129 -10.63 -14.37 -6.91
C ALA A 129 -11.23 -12.96 -6.93
N ALA A 130 -11.92 -12.57 -5.86
CA ALA A 130 -12.49 -11.25 -5.70
C ALA A 130 -11.43 -10.13 -5.55
N ASP A 131 -10.20 -10.49 -5.17
CA ASP A 131 -9.15 -9.54 -4.85
C ASP A 131 -8.09 -9.42 -5.95
N ILE A 132 -8.16 -10.23 -6.99
CA ILE A 132 -7.15 -10.24 -8.07
C ILE A 132 -6.94 -8.83 -8.65
N ALA A 133 -8.00 -8.06 -8.80
CA ALA A 133 -7.93 -6.70 -9.31
C ALA A 133 -7.15 -5.73 -8.37
N PHE A 134 -7.03 -6.07 -7.10
CA PHE A 134 -6.30 -5.28 -6.12
C PHE A 134 -4.80 -5.62 -6.06
N CYS A 135 -4.36 -6.61 -6.84
CA CYS A 135 -2.95 -6.95 -7.01
C CYS A 135 -2.27 -6.14 -8.11
N ASP A 136 -2.95 -5.16 -8.71
CA ASP A 136 -2.34 -4.32 -9.73
C ASP A 136 -1.10 -3.60 -9.18
N GLY A 137 -0.03 -3.67 -9.93
CA GLY A 137 1.26 -3.11 -9.51
C GLY A 137 2.05 -3.93 -8.48
N TRP A 138 1.61 -5.13 -8.05
CA TRP A 138 2.43 -6.02 -7.24
C TRP A 138 3.60 -6.58 -8.05
N LEU A 139 4.80 -6.51 -7.47
CA LEU A 139 6.02 -7.09 -8.03
C LEU A 139 6.26 -8.44 -7.37
N TRP A 140 5.77 -9.50 -8.02
CA TRP A 140 5.71 -10.86 -7.46
C TRP A 140 7.06 -11.52 -7.15
N ASP A 141 8.15 -10.96 -7.63
CA ASP A 141 9.53 -11.44 -7.45
C ASP A 141 10.36 -10.59 -6.48
N SER A 142 9.80 -9.49 -6.00
CA SER A 142 10.61 -8.50 -5.27
C SER A 142 9.88 -7.76 -4.15
N ASP A 143 8.57 -7.60 -4.22
CA ASP A 143 7.82 -6.93 -3.16
C ASP A 143 7.97 -7.65 -1.82
N GLN A 144 7.89 -6.87 -0.76
CA GLN A 144 7.80 -7.39 0.60
C GLN A 144 6.35 -7.42 1.04
N ILE A 145 5.99 -8.51 1.71
CA ILE A 145 4.66 -8.70 2.28
C ILE A 145 4.73 -9.06 3.75
N VAL A 146 3.62 -8.81 4.42
CA VAL A 146 3.36 -9.25 5.80
C VAL A 146 2.05 -10.01 5.80
N ILE A 147 2.02 -11.16 6.46
CA ILE A 147 0.80 -11.95 6.60
C ILE A 147 0.12 -11.61 7.93
N TYR A 148 -1.18 -11.41 7.88
CA TYR A 148 -2.04 -11.27 9.05
C TYR A 148 -3.13 -12.33 9.02
N PRO A 149 -3.59 -12.82 10.18
CA PRO A 149 -4.79 -13.64 10.23
C PRO A 149 -5.99 -12.81 9.81
N ASP A 150 -6.91 -13.43 9.09
CA ASP A 150 -8.22 -12.85 8.82
C ASP A 150 -9.20 -13.38 9.87
N PRO A 151 -9.73 -12.53 10.77
CA PRO A 151 -10.62 -12.99 11.83
C PRO A 151 -12.05 -13.23 11.36
N ASP A 152 -12.41 -12.73 10.18
CA ASP A 152 -13.78 -12.77 9.66
C ASP A 152 -14.00 -13.92 8.66
N HIS A 153 -12.96 -14.34 7.94
CA HIS A 153 -13.07 -15.32 6.87
C HIS A 153 -12.19 -16.55 7.15
N PRO A 154 -12.76 -17.62 7.75
CA PRO A 154 -12.00 -18.85 8.05
C PRO A 154 -11.33 -19.43 6.80
N GLY A 155 -10.02 -19.73 6.90
CA GLY A 155 -9.22 -20.26 5.78
C GLY A 155 -8.41 -19.20 5.05
N TRP A 156 -8.84 -17.94 5.13
CA TRP A 156 -8.14 -16.82 4.54
C TRP A 156 -7.14 -16.18 5.51
N TYR A 157 -6.20 -15.50 4.92
CA TYR A 157 -5.24 -14.61 5.57
C TYR A 157 -5.20 -13.29 4.78
N LEU A 158 -4.61 -12.26 5.34
CA LEU A 158 -4.39 -10.99 4.66
C LEU A 158 -2.91 -10.82 4.36
N ALA A 159 -2.55 -10.72 3.08
CA ALA A 159 -1.22 -10.37 2.63
C ALA A 159 -1.14 -8.87 2.39
N TYR A 160 -0.39 -8.17 3.24
CA TYR A 160 -0.16 -6.74 3.14
C TYR A 160 1.10 -6.46 2.33
N ASN A 161 0.97 -5.73 1.23
CA ASN A 161 2.12 -5.28 0.43
C ASN A 161 2.75 -4.03 1.06
N VAL A 162 4.00 -4.16 1.51
CA VAL A 162 4.70 -3.09 2.23
C VAL A 162 4.97 -1.87 1.36
N ARG A 163 5.27 -2.08 0.08
CA ARG A 163 5.57 -0.99 -0.86
C ARG A 163 4.32 -0.18 -1.21
N LEU A 164 3.21 -0.85 -1.47
CA LEU A 164 1.97 -0.22 -1.92
C LEU A 164 1.07 0.23 -0.77
N GLY A 165 1.21 -0.38 0.42
CA GLY A 165 0.31 -0.15 1.53
C GLY A 165 -1.07 -0.79 1.35
N THR A 166 -1.20 -1.72 0.42
CA THR A 166 -2.45 -2.41 0.07
C THR A 166 -2.45 -3.84 0.60
N TYR A 167 -3.62 -4.45 0.70
CA TYR A 167 -3.76 -5.84 1.12
C TYR A 167 -4.76 -6.60 0.25
N VAL A 168 -4.61 -7.93 0.25
CA VAL A 168 -5.52 -8.87 -0.41
C VAL A 168 -5.70 -10.09 0.48
N HIS A 169 -6.86 -10.78 0.31
CA HIS A 169 -7.06 -12.07 0.94
C HIS A 169 -6.28 -13.14 0.18
N VAL A 170 -5.62 -13.99 0.94
CA VAL A 170 -4.81 -15.08 0.40
C VAL A 170 -5.10 -16.39 1.11
N GLU A 171 -5.13 -17.50 0.38
CA GLU A 171 -5.23 -18.85 0.91
C GLU A 171 -3.84 -19.49 0.97
N TYR A 172 -3.56 -20.22 2.04
CA TYR A 172 -2.34 -20.99 2.19
C TYR A 172 -2.47 -22.35 1.48
N LEU A 173 -1.57 -22.64 0.56
CA LEU A 173 -1.56 -23.87 -0.26
C LEU A 173 -0.50 -24.90 0.18
N GLY A 174 0.13 -24.69 1.34
CA GLY A 174 1.16 -25.58 1.86
C GLY A 174 2.59 -25.21 1.44
N MET A 175 3.49 -26.19 1.60
CA MET A 175 4.91 -26.10 1.20
C MET A 175 5.17 -26.92 -0.05
#